data_81311c36b82720c2eabbaaf868cf0786
#
_entry.id   81311c36b82720c2eabbaaf868cf0786
#
_cell.length_a   1.000
_cell.length_b   1.000
_cell.length_c   1.000
_cell.angle_alpha   90.00
_cell.angle_beta   90.00
_cell.angle_gamma   90.00
#
_symmetry.space_group_name_H-M   'P 1'
#
loop_
_entity.id
_entity.type
_entity.pdbx_description
1 polymer ?
#
loop_
_entity_poly.entity_id
_entity_poly.type
_entity_poly.pdbx_seq_one_letter_code
_entity_poly.pdbx_strand_id
1 'polypeptide(L)'
;MDEAVYREMADVQSAHWWYRGRRHILATVIESLKLPKEAAILEAGCGPGGNLPMLAQFGTVSAFEPHDGARDAANAKGAATVLPGTLPDGIPFPQPFALVCAFDVVEHVEDDVGAVRALGAKLAPGGRLLLTVPAHPWLWSEHDVRNHHHRRYSREAFAKVLDAAGLHTDKLTAFNAHLFPIIAGTRLIQNSLGLGARAEEAVPSPAVNSLLEKIFAAEASQVARGGYPTGVSLLAVASAGRPQ
;
A
#
# COMPACT_ATOMS: atom_id res chain seq x y z
N MET A 1 -0.54 13.66 6.81
CA MET A 1 0.33 14.20 5.72
C MET A 1 -0.07 15.62 5.37
N ASP A 2 0.89 16.46 4.97
CA ASP A 2 0.65 17.85 4.58
C ASP A 2 0.12 17.94 3.14
N GLU A 3 -0.63 19.00 2.82
CA GLU A 3 -1.20 19.22 1.48
C GLU A 3 -0.13 19.22 0.37
N ALA A 4 1.07 19.74 0.67
CA ALA A 4 2.19 19.74 -0.27
C ALA A 4 2.62 18.32 -0.68
N VAL A 5 2.60 17.36 0.26
CA VAL A 5 2.94 15.96 0.01
C VAL A 5 1.91 15.29 -0.90
N TYR A 6 0.61 15.57 -0.67
CA TYR A 6 -0.44 15.05 -1.55
C TYR A 6 -0.36 15.59 -2.98
N ARG A 7 -0.03 16.87 -3.15
CA ARG A 7 0.17 17.48 -4.48
C ARG A 7 1.35 16.83 -5.20
N GLU A 8 2.49 16.72 -4.52
CA GLU A 8 3.68 16.07 -5.08
C GLU A 8 3.40 14.61 -5.46
N MET A 9 2.71 13.87 -4.59
CA MET A 9 2.27 12.51 -4.89
C MET A 9 1.37 12.47 -6.13
N ALA A 10 0.42 13.39 -6.28
CA ALA A 10 -0.47 13.47 -7.44
C ALA A 10 0.32 13.66 -8.75
N ASP A 11 1.36 14.49 -8.71
CA ASP A 11 2.20 14.82 -9.86
C ASP A 11 3.09 13.64 -10.30
N VAL A 12 3.67 12.90 -9.33
CA VAL A 12 4.69 11.90 -9.63
C VAL A 12 4.15 10.46 -9.74
N GLN A 13 3.01 10.14 -9.14
CA GLN A 13 2.49 8.76 -9.06
C GLN A 13 2.21 8.08 -10.41
N SER A 14 2.00 8.86 -11.48
CA SER A 14 1.80 8.32 -12.83
C SER A 14 3.11 8.01 -13.54
N ALA A 15 4.20 8.71 -13.21
CA ALA A 15 5.47 8.67 -13.91
C ALA A 15 6.57 7.93 -13.15
N HIS A 16 6.63 8.06 -11.83
CA HIS A 16 7.73 7.56 -11.02
C HIS A 16 7.77 6.02 -10.99
N TRP A 17 8.95 5.44 -11.16
CA TRP A 17 9.22 4.00 -11.25
C TRP A 17 8.62 3.18 -10.11
N TRP A 18 8.67 3.72 -8.88
CA TRP A 18 8.20 3.01 -7.69
C TRP A 18 6.68 2.79 -7.72
N TYR A 19 5.90 3.84 -8.02
CA TYR A 19 4.45 3.71 -8.11
C TYR A 19 4.03 2.79 -9.26
N ARG A 20 4.71 2.86 -10.41
CA ARG A 20 4.42 2.03 -11.58
C ARG A 20 4.76 0.57 -11.34
N GLY A 21 5.96 0.28 -10.82
CA GLY A 21 6.39 -1.07 -10.46
C GLY A 21 5.52 -1.69 -9.36
N ARG A 22 5.19 -0.89 -8.32
CA ARG A 22 4.28 -1.34 -7.25
C ARG A 22 2.89 -1.71 -7.80
N ARG A 23 2.29 -0.89 -8.65
CA ARG A 23 0.99 -1.22 -9.28
C ARG A 23 1.06 -2.50 -10.09
N HIS A 24 2.14 -2.75 -10.82
CA HIS A 24 2.32 -3.99 -11.56
C HIS A 24 2.36 -5.22 -10.62
N ILE A 25 3.10 -5.13 -9.52
CA ILE A 25 3.17 -6.18 -8.49
C ILE A 25 1.79 -6.41 -7.86
N LEU A 26 1.11 -5.35 -7.43
CA LEU A 26 -0.21 -5.43 -6.82
C LEU A 26 -1.23 -6.05 -7.78
N ALA A 27 -1.25 -5.63 -9.05
CA ALA A 27 -2.13 -6.20 -10.07
C ALA A 27 -1.90 -7.71 -10.23
N THR A 28 -0.63 -8.15 -10.31
CA THR A 28 -0.29 -9.58 -10.43
C THR A 28 -0.72 -10.37 -9.17
N VAL A 29 -0.57 -9.78 -7.99
CA VAL A 29 -1.06 -10.41 -6.74
C VAL A 29 -2.59 -10.51 -6.76
N ILE A 30 -3.31 -9.44 -7.12
CA ILE A 30 -4.78 -9.43 -7.18
C ILE A 30 -5.28 -10.46 -8.21
N GLU A 31 -4.65 -10.56 -9.38
CA GLU A 31 -4.96 -11.58 -10.39
C GLU A 31 -4.84 -13.00 -9.82
N SER A 32 -3.82 -13.25 -8.99
CA SER A 32 -3.61 -14.55 -8.34
C SER A 32 -4.70 -14.91 -7.32
N LEU A 33 -5.42 -13.93 -6.78
CA LEU A 33 -6.52 -14.14 -5.83
C LEU A 33 -7.79 -14.69 -6.49
N LYS A 34 -7.90 -14.62 -7.82
CA LYS A 34 -9.04 -15.13 -8.60
C LYS A 34 -10.38 -14.59 -8.09
N LEU A 35 -10.49 -13.27 -7.98
CA LEU A 35 -11.69 -12.60 -7.52
C LEU A 35 -12.92 -12.96 -8.40
N PRO A 36 -14.16 -12.88 -7.86
CA PRO A 36 -15.36 -12.99 -8.66
C PRO A 36 -15.38 -11.98 -9.82
N LYS A 37 -16.06 -12.31 -10.92
CA LYS A 37 -16.08 -11.48 -12.14
C LYS A 37 -16.56 -10.04 -11.92
N GLU A 38 -17.44 -9.80 -10.94
CA GLU A 38 -17.98 -8.50 -10.57
C GLU A 38 -17.62 -8.19 -9.10
N ALA A 39 -16.35 -8.33 -8.76
CA ALA A 39 -15.90 -8.13 -7.40
C ALA A 39 -16.16 -6.69 -6.93
N ALA A 40 -16.78 -6.54 -5.76
CA ALA A 40 -16.77 -5.27 -5.05
C ALA A 40 -15.41 -5.09 -4.36
N ILE A 41 -14.74 -3.98 -4.64
CA ILE A 41 -13.39 -3.68 -4.16
C ILE A 41 -13.43 -2.38 -3.35
N LEU A 42 -12.79 -2.37 -2.19
CA LEU A 42 -12.60 -1.18 -1.35
C LEU A 42 -11.12 -0.82 -1.29
N GLU A 43 -10.75 0.42 -1.60
CA GLU A 43 -9.43 0.98 -1.26
C GLU A 43 -9.57 1.99 -0.13
N ALA A 44 -8.90 1.73 0.99
CA ALA A 44 -8.81 2.62 2.14
C ALA A 44 -7.60 3.55 1.99
N GLY A 45 -7.79 4.86 2.22
CA GLY A 45 -6.71 5.84 2.11
C GLY A 45 -6.13 5.90 0.70
N CYS A 46 -6.98 6.07 -0.31
CA CYS A 46 -6.55 6.00 -1.72
C CYS A 46 -5.65 7.18 -2.17
N GLY A 47 -5.46 8.18 -1.30
CA GLY A 47 -4.73 9.39 -1.66
C GLY A 47 -5.30 10.05 -2.92
N PRO A 48 -4.44 10.57 -3.83
CA PRO A 48 -4.90 11.13 -5.10
C PRO A 48 -5.37 10.08 -6.13
N GLY A 49 -5.66 8.84 -5.71
CA GLY A 49 -6.28 7.80 -6.53
C GLY A 49 -5.38 7.12 -7.56
N GLY A 50 -4.06 7.02 -7.26
CA GLY A 50 -3.10 6.43 -8.21
C GLY A 50 -3.31 4.96 -8.53
N ASN A 51 -3.92 4.20 -7.63
CA ASN A 51 -4.18 2.77 -7.82
C ASN A 51 -5.59 2.50 -8.37
N LEU A 52 -6.53 3.45 -8.28
CA LEU A 52 -7.92 3.24 -8.65
C LEU A 52 -8.11 2.71 -10.07
N PRO A 53 -7.43 3.24 -11.12
CA PRO A 53 -7.55 2.70 -12.47
C PRO A 53 -7.03 1.25 -12.61
N MET A 54 -6.03 0.87 -11.81
CA MET A 54 -5.53 -0.50 -11.77
C MET A 54 -6.55 -1.43 -11.09
N LEU A 55 -7.11 -1.02 -9.95
CA LEU A 55 -8.12 -1.79 -9.22
C LEU A 55 -9.41 -1.96 -10.04
N ALA A 56 -9.81 -0.95 -10.81
CA ALA A 56 -11.00 -1.00 -11.68
C ALA A 56 -10.92 -2.07 -12.78
N GLN A 57 -9.75 -2.62 -13.07
CA GLN A 57 -9.60 -3.75 -13.99
C GLN A 57 -10.09 -5.08 -13.38
N PHE A 58 -10.26 -5.14 -12.06
CA PHE A 58 -10.61 -6.36 -11.32
C PHE A 58 -12.03 -6.34 -10.76
N GLY A 59 -12.74 -5.20 -10.80
CA GLY A 59 -14.09 -5.09 -10.29
C GLY A 59 -14.57 -3.65 -10.11
N THR A 60 -15.69 -3.49 -9.41
CA THR A 60 -16.26 -2.19 -9.07
C THR A 60 -15.55 -1.63 -7.83
N VAL A 61 -14.94 -0.46 -7.95
CA VAL A 61 -14.12 0.13 -6.90
C VAL A 61 -14.89 1.21 -6.15
N SER A 62 -14.89 1.10 -4.84
CA SER A 62 -15.20 2.15 -3.87
C SER A 62 -13.91 2.53 -3.14
N ALA A 63 -13.75 3.79 -2.77
CA ALA A 63 -12.59 4.21 -2.02
C ALA A 63 -12.95 5.30 -1.00
N PHE A 64 -12.11 5.49 0.02
CA PHE A 64 -12.23 6.64 0.90
C PHE A 64 -10.86 7.27 1.18
N GLU A 65 -10.91 8.58 1.42
CA GLU A 65 -9.73 9.41 1.67
C GLU A 65 -10.13 10.57 2.61
N PRO A 66 -9.43 10.77 3.74
CA PRO A 66 -9.75 11.87 4.65
C PRO A 66 -9.40 13.25 4.09
N HIS A 67 -8.35 13.38 3.28
CA HIS A 67 -7.87 14.66 2.79
C HIS A 67 -8.69 15.14 1.58
N ASP A 68 -9.31 16.34 1.69
CA ASP A 68 -10.24 16.86 0.68
C ASP A 68 -9.60 17.00 -0.71
N GLY A 69 -8.45 17.64 -0.82
CA GLY A 69 -7.77 17.86 -2.09
C GLY A 69 -7.31 16.56 -2.77
N ALA A 70 -6.87 15.57 -2.00
CA ALA A 70 -6.51 14.26 -2.53
C ALA A 70 -7.75 13.51 -3.03
N ARG A 71 -8.85 13.59 -2.27
CA ARG A 71 -10.14 12.98 -2.65
C ARG A 71 -10.71 13.60 -3.94
N ASP A 72 -10.63 14.92 -4.09
CA ASP A 72 -11.06 15.61 -5.31
C ASP A 72 -10.23 15.16 -6.52
N ALA A 73 -8.91 15.08 -6.36
CA ALA A 73 -8.02 14.57 -7.40
C ALA A 73 -8.30 13.09 -7.75
N ALA A 74 -8.65 12.26 -6.77
CA ALA A 74 -9.03 10.87 -6.98
C ALA A 74 -10.37 10.74 -7.73
N ASN A 75 -11.40 11.52 -7.33
CA ASN A 75 -12.70 11.56 -8.00
C ASN A 75 -12.59 12.05 -9.45
N ALA A 76 -11.71 13.02 -9.71
CA ALA A 76 -11.48 13.52 -11.07
C ALA A 76 -10.99 12.46 -12.06
N LYS A 77 -10.42 11.33 -11.57
CA LYS A 77 -10.02 10.19 -12.43
C LYS A 77 -11.19 9.35 -12.92
N GLY A 78 -12.36 9.45 -12.28
CA GLY A 78 -13.57 8.73 -12.69
C GLY A 78 -13.50 7.19 -12.58
N ALA A 79 -12.50 6.64 -11.90
CA ALA A 79 -12.28 5.19 -11.80
C ALA A 79 -13.00 4.55 -10.61
N ALA A 80 -13.47 5.34 -9.64
CA ALA A 80 -14.13 4.87 -8.42
C ALA A 80 -15.00 5.97 -7.81
N THR A 81 -15.91 5.60 -6.92
CA THR A 81 -16.57 6.53 -6.01
C THR A 81 -15.69 6.71 -4.78
N VAL A 82 -15.19 7.93 -4.54
CA VAL A 82 -14.33 8.25 -3.40
C VAL A 82 -15.09 9.15 -2.41
N LEU A 83 -15.28 8.65 -1.19
CA LEU A 83 -15.98 9.34 -0.13
C LEU A 83 -15.00 9.83 0.96
N PRO A 84 -15.38 10.83 1.78
CA PRO A 84 -14.64 11.15 2.98
C PRO A 84 -14.72 9.99 3.97
N GLY A 85 -13.60 9.63 4.59
CA GLY A 85 -13.56 8.56 5.57
C GLY A 85 -12.22 8.45 6.29
N THR A 86 -12.22 7.81 7.44
CA THR A 86 -11.04 7.63 8.30
C THR A 86 -10.98 6.22 8.87
N LEU A 87 -9.80 5.79 9.29
CA LEU A 87 -9.60 4.56 10.07
C LEU A 87 -9.33 4.92 11.54
N PRO A 88 -9.77 4.09 12.47
CA PRO A 88 -10.56 2.85 12.30
C PRO A 88 -12.08 3.07 12.13
N ASP A 89 -12.67 4.19 12.60
CA ASP A 89 -14.09 4.30 12.89
C ASP A 89 -14.94 4.98 11.80
N GLY A 90 -14.32 5.45 10.71
CA GLY A 90 -14.99 6.27 9.71
C GLY A 90 -15.07 5.67 8.31
N ILE A 91 -15.19 4.33 8.14
CA ILE A 91 -15.35 3.71 6.82
C ILE A 91 -16.77 3.99 6.28
N PRO A 92 -16.92 4.79 5.19
CA PRO A 92 -18.22 5.31 4.78
C PRO A 92 -19.09 4.32 4.00
N PHE A 93 -18.66 3.07 3.85
CA PHE A 93 -19.35 2.04 3.09
C PHE A 93 -19.90 0.95 4.01
N PRO A 94 -21.24 0.73 4.05
CA PRO A 94 -21.84 -0.29 4.90
C PRO A 94 -21.70 -1.71 4.33
N GLN A 95 -21.61 -1.86 3.00
CA GLN A 95 -21.58 -3.16 2.32
C GLN A 95 -20.26 -3.91 2.50
N PRO A 96 -20.28 -5.25 2.39
CA PRO A 96 -19.07 -6.05 2.36
C PRO A 96 -18.41 -6.07 0.98
N PHE A 97 -17.10 -6.41 0.94
CA PHE A 97 -16.27 -6.39 -0.24
C PHE A 97 -15.54 -7.73 -0.47
N ALA A 98 -15.39 -8.11 -1.73
CA ALA A 98 -14.59 -9.28 -2.11
C ALA A 98 -13.10 -9.04 -1.94
N LEU A 99 -12.67 -7.78 -2.10
CA LEU A 99 -11.30 -7.34 -1.85
C LEU A 99 -11.31 -6.01 -1.09
N VAL A 100 -10.58 -5.94 0.01
CA VAL A 100 -10.29 -4.70 0.73
C VAL A 100 -8.79 -4.44 0.63
N CYS A 101 -8.40 -3.22 0.24
CA CYS A 101 -7.01 -2.82 0.08
C CYS A 101 -6.67 -1.64 0.97
N ALA A 102 -5.44 -1.63 1.53
CA ALA A 102 -4.83 -0.46 2.11
C ALA A 102 -3.32 -0.50 1.79
N PHE A 103 -2.86 0.46 0.97
CA PHE A 103 -1.51 0.46 0.43
C PHE A 103 -0.70 1.61 1.04
N ASP A 104 0.17 1.28 1.99
CA ASP A 104 0.96 2.23 2.79
C ASP A 104 0.04 3.25 3.50
N VAL A 105 -0.89 2.72 4.32
CA VAL A 105 -1.89 3.48 5.09
C VAL A 105 -1.81 3.16 6.58
N VAL A 106 -1.63 1.89 6.95
CA VAL A 106 -1.73 1.42 8.34
C VAL A 106 -0.66 2.06 9.22
N GLU A 107 0.52 2.36 8.68
CA GLU A 107 1.60 3.07 9.37
C GLU A 107 1.26 4.51 9.77
N HIS A 108 0.24 5.11 9.17
CA HIS A 108 -0.26 6.44 9.50
C HIS A 108 -1.34 6.44 10.59
N VAL A 109 -1.82 5.27 10.99
CA VAL A 109 -2.88 5.15 11.99
C VAL A 109 -2.26 4.76 13.33
N GLU A 110 -2.57 5.51 14.40
CA GLU A 110 -2.03 5.24 15.73
C GLU A 110 -2.50 3.88 16.26
N ASP A 111 -3.81 3.58 16.15
CA ASP A 111 -4.40 2.26 16.41
C ASP A 111 -4.38 1.40 15.15
N ASP A 112 -3.22 0.86 14.81
CA ASP A 112 -3.03 0.01 13.63
C ASP A 112 -3.81 -1.31 13.71
N VAL A 113 -3.93 -1.90 14.90
CA VAL A 113 -4.73 -3.11 15.12
C VAL A 113 -6.22 -2.81 14.91
N GLY A 114 -6.73 -1.71 15.44
CA GLY A 114 -8.10 -1.25 15.22
C GLY A 114 -8.38 -0.98 13.75
N ALA A 115 -7.45 -0.32 13.05
CA ALA A 115 -7.56 -0.05 11.62
C ALA A 115 -7.66 -1.34 10.80
N VAL A 116 -6.76 -2.30 11.03
CA VAL A 116 -6.75 -3.60 10.33
C VAL A 116 -8.01 -4.41 10.66
N ARG A 117 -8.47 -4.39 11.92
CA ARG A 117 -9.73 -5.03 12.34
C ARG A 117 -10.95 -4.41 11.64
N ALA A 118 -11.02 -3.08 11.54
CA ALA A 118 -12.10 -2.38 10.85
C ALA A 118 -12.14 -2.71 9.35
N LEU A 119 -10.97 -2.80 8.70
CA LEU A 119 -10.85 -3.25 7.30
C LEU A 119 -11.28 -4.71 7.15
N GLY A 120 -10.86 -5.59 8.04
CA GLY A 120 -11.24 -7.00 8.06
C GLY A 120 -12.76 -7.21 8.22
N ALA A 121 -13.42 -6.36 9.02
CA ALA A 121 -14.88 -6.39 9.18
C ALA A 121 -15.66 -6.01 7.91
N LYS A 122 -14.99 -5.45 6.88
CA LYS A 122 -15.58 -5.14 5.57
C LYS A 122 -15.45 -6.29 4.57
N LEU A 123 -14.84 -7.41 4.93
CA LEU A 123 -14.71 -8.56 4.03
C LEU A 123 -16.05 -9.28 3.85
N ALA A 124 -16.41 -9.54 2.61
CA ALA A 124 -17.46 -10.49 2.26
C ALA A 124 -17.02 -11.93 2.64
N PRO A 125 -17.95 -12.89 2.77
CA PRO A 125 -17.58 -14.28 2.90
C PRO A 125 -16.64 -14.72 1.78
N GLY A 126 -15.45 -15.24 2.15
CA GLY A 126 -14.39 -15.60 1.20
C GLY A 126 -13.58 -14.43 0.65
N GLY A 127 -13.86 -13.18 1.09
CA GLY A 127 -13.11 -11.99 0.71
C GLY A 127 -11.67 -11.98 1.22
N ARG A 128 -10.86 -11.10 0.65
CA ARG A 128 -9.43 -10.94 0.99
C ARG A 128 -9.10 -9.50 1.36
N LEU A 129 -8.23 -9.37 2.35
CA LEU A 129 -7.59 -8.10 2.71
C LEU A 129 -6.17 -8.09 2.13
N LEU A 130 -5.83 -7.07 1.35
CA LEU A 130 -4.50 -6.88 0.77
C LEU A 130 -3.89 -5.59 1.32
N LEU A 131 -2.82 -5.74 2.07
CA LEU A 131 -2.12 -4.63 2.73
C LEU A 131 -0.68 -4.51 2.26
N THR A 132 -0.19 -3.26 2.15
CA THR A 132 1.24 -2.99 2.12
C THR A 132 1.63 -2.03 3.23
N VAL A 133 2.83 -2.22 3.80
CA VAL A 133 3.40 -1.35 4.82
C VAL A 133 4.92 -1.23 4.63
N PRO A 134 5.57 -0.14 5.08
CA PRO A 134 7.02 -0.01 5.03
C PRO A 134 7.68 -1.01 5.98
N ALA A 135 8.70 -1.70 5.45
CA ALA A 135 9.46 -2.69 6.21
C ALA A 135 10.62 -2.06 6.99
N HIS A 136 11.15 -2.83 7.95
CA HIS A 136 12.37 -2.58 8.69
C HIS A 136 12.38 -1.27 9.49
N PRO A 137 12.11 -1.30 10.82
CA PRO A 137 12.19 -0.12 11.69
C PRO A 137 13.51 0.65 11.60
N TRP A 138 14.62 -0.06 11.34
CA TRP A 138 15.94 0.55 11.21
C TRP A 138 16.16 1.34 9.89
N LEU A 139 15.26 1.19 8.91
CA LEU A 139 15.22 2.02 7.68
C LEU A 139 14.48 3.35 7.87
N TRP A 140 14.09 3.69 9.11
CA TRP A 140 13.47 4.98 9.41
C TRP A 140 14.33 6.12 8.87
N SER A 141 13.70 7.07 8.18
CA SER A 141 14.38 8.18 7.53
C SER A 141 13.52 9.45 7.56
N GLU A 142 14.04 10.55 7.07
CA GLU A 142 13.30 11.81 6.92
C GLU A 142 12.05 11.64 6.04
N HIS A 143 12.06 10.71 5.10
CA HIS A 143 10.87 10.34 4.31
C HIS A 143 9.70 9.91 5.22
N ASP A 144 9.95 9.09 6.25
CA ASP A 144 8.92 8.65 7.18
C ASP A 144 8.37 9.81 8.02
N VAL A 145 9.27 10.70 8.47
CA VAL A 145 8.88 11.90 9.23
C VAL A 145 8.01 12.82 8.38
N ARG A 146 8.41 13.09 7.14
CA ARG A 146 7.69 13.95 6.20
C ARG A 146 6.30 13.40 5.87
N ASN A 147 6.19 12.08 5.76
CA ASN A 147 4.92 11.40 5.50
C ASN A 147 4.10 11.18 6.78
N HIS A 148 4.54 11.65 7.94
CA HIS A 148 3.87 11.47 9.24
C HIS A 148 3.61 10.00 9.57
N HIS A 149 4.56 9.11 9.26
CA HIS A 149 4.48 7.73 9.68
C HIS A 149 4.60 7.64 11.21
N HIS A 150 3.83 6.78 11.85
CA HIS A 150 4.04 6.42 13.26
C HIS A 150 5.08 5.32 13.39
N ARG A 151 5.22 4.45 12.36
CA ARG A 151 6.07 3.26 12.44
C ARG A 151 6.44 2.66 11.09
N ARG A 152 7.45 1.80 11.14
CA ARG A 152 7.76 0.78 10.14
C ARG A 152 7.65 -0.58 10.81
N TYR A 153 7.42 -1.63 10.04
CA TYR A 153 7.15 -2.95 10.59
C TYR A 153 8.30 -3.94 10.35
N SER A 154 8.62 -4.74 11.37
CA SER A 154 9.24 -6.04 11.10
C SER A 154 8.16 -7.03 10.62
N ARG A 155 8.56 -8.11 9.98
CA ARG A 155 7.62 -9.17 9.55
C ARG A 155 6.82 -9.72 10.73
N GLU A 156 7.48 -9.94 11.86
CA GLU A 156 6.89 -10.48 13.08
C GLU A 156 5.92 -9.48 13.72
N ALA A 157 6.27 -8.19 13.73
CA ALA A 157 5.40 -7.16 14.25
C ALA A 157 4.12 -7.04 13.41
N PHE A 158 4.25 -7.07 12.07
CA PHE A 158 3.09 -6.98 11.19
C PHE A 158 2.20 -8.24 11.28
N ALA A 159 2.80 -9.42 11.39
CA ALA A 159 2.05 -10.65 11.64
C ALA A 159 1.23 -10.59 12.93
N LYS A 160 1.80 -10.01 14.02
CA LYS A 160 1.08 -9.81 15.29
C LYS A 160 -0.09 -8.83 15.16
N VAL A 161 0.04 -7.79 14.35
CA VAL A 161 -1.06 -6.85 14.07
C VAL A 161 -2.23 -7.56 13.37
N LEU A 162 -1.93 -8.39 12.36
CA LEU A 162 -2.95 -9.18 11.66
C LEU A 162 -3.66 -10.16 12.60
N ASP A 163 -2.90 -10.88 13.42
CA ASP A 163 -3.43 -11.84 14.41
C ASP A 163 -4.28 -11.14 15.48
N ALA A 164 -3.79 -10.05 16.07
CA ALA A 164 -4.51 -9.25 17.05
C ALA A 164 -5.79 -8.60 16.48
N ALA A 165 -5.84 -8.36 15.16
CA ALA A 165 -7.03 -7.92 14.45
C ALA A 165 -8.05 -9.05 14.22
N GLY A 166 -7.71 -10.31 14.53
CA GLY A 166 -8.57 -11.49 14.36
C GLY A 166 -8.58 -12.05 12.94
N LEU A 167 -7.54 -11.79 12.16
CA LEU A 167 -7.43 -12.22 10.77
C LEU A 167 -6.51 -13.43 10.63
N HIS A 168 -6.83 -14.28 9.65
CA HIS A 168 -5.91 -15.32 9.21
C HIS A 168 -4.96 -14.78 8.14
N THR A 169 -3.67 -14.93 8.34
CA THR A 169 -2.65 -14.52 7.36
C THR A 169 -2.48 -15.61 6.29
N ASP A 170 -3.04 -15.38 5.10
CA ASP A 170 -2.89 -16.29 3.96
C ASP A 170 -1.50 -16.18 3.33
N LYS A 171 -0.94 -14.96 3.29
CA LYS A 171 0.41 -14.64 2.79
C LYS A 171 0.99 -13.45 3.54
N LEU A 172 2.26 -13.53 3.87
CA LEU A 172 3.06 -12.39 4.34
C LEU A 172 4.44 -12.47 3.68
N THR A 173 4.77 -11.47 2.89
CA THR A 173 6.02 -11.44 2.13
C THR A 173 6.62 -10.04 2.08
N ALA A 174 7.90 -9.94 1.77
CA ALA A 174 8.50 -8.68 1.39
C ALA A 174 8.45 -8.48 -0.14
N PHE A 175 8.58 -7.24 -0.58
CA PHE A 175 8.76 -6.84 -1.97
C PHE A 175 9.64 -5.59 -2.05
N ASN A 176 10.00 -5.16 -3.27
CA ASN A 176 11.12 -4.26 -3.53
C ASN A 176 12.42 -4.85 -2.94
N ALA A 177 12.64 -6.12 -3.24
CA ALA A 177 13.74 -6.92 -2.72
C ALA A 177 15.01 -6.75 -3.57
N HIS A 178 14.88 -6.65 -4.89
CA HIS A 178 16.02 -6.50 -5.79
C HIS A 178 16.76 -5.17 -5.59
N LEU A 179 16.01 -4.10 -5.32
CA LEU A 179 16.58 -2.77 -5.06
C LEU A 179 16.90 -2.54 -3.58
N PHE A 180 16.48 -3.44 -2.68
CA PHE A 180 16.66 -3.31 -1.25
C PHE A 180 18.10 -3.02 -0.81
N PRO A 181 19.15 -3.73 -1.30
CA PRO A 181 20.52 -3.45 -0.87
C PRO A 181 20.98 -2.02 -1.21
N ILE A 182 20.58 -1.50 -2.37
CA ILE A 182 20.93 -0.15 -2.82
C ILE A 182 20.17 0.88 -1.97
N ILE A 183 18.86 0.71 -1.81
CA ILE A 183 18.01 1.62 -1.03
C ILE A 183 18.45 1.63 0.44
N ALA A 184 18.71 0.47 1.03
CA ALA A 184 19.20 0.36 2.39
C ALA A 184 20.56 1.04 2.58
N GLY A 185 21.49 0.81 1.66
CA GLY A 185 22.82 1.45 1.68
C GLY A 185 22.72 2.96 1.56
N THR A 186 21.93 3.48 0.62
CA THR A 186 21.73 4.93 0.46
C THR A 186 21.11 5.58 1.69
N ARG A 187 20.07 4.96 2.29
CA ARG A 187 19.44 5.48 3.52
C ARG A 187 20.38 5.47 4.72
N LEU A 188 21.17 4.42 4.89
CA LEU A 188 22.17 4.36 5.97
C LEU A 188 23.21 5.48 5.84
N ILE A 189 23.69 5.74 4.62
CA ILE A 189 24.64 6.83 4.34
C ILE A 189 23.98 8.19 4.59
N GLN A 190 22.79 8.42 4.07
CA GLN A 190 22.05 9.67 4.26
C GLN A 190 21.79 9.96 5.74
N ASN A 191 21.32 8.96 6.49
CA ASN A 191 21.08 9.09 7.93
C ASN A 191 22.38 9.40 8.70
N SER A 192 23.50 8.76 8.32
CA SER A 192 24.81 8.98 8.99
C SER A 192 25.39 10.37 8.69
N LEU A 193 25.08 10.94 7.53
CA LEU A 193 25.58 12.27 7.10
C LEU A 193 24.57 13.40 7.36
N GLY A 194 23.39 13.12 7.90
CA GLY A 194 22.33 14.12 8.10
C GLY A 194 21.81 14.73 6.80
N LEU A 195 21.90 14.00 5.69
CA LEU A 195 21.43 14.44 4.38
C LEU A 195 19.93 14.13 4.23
N GLY A 196 19.13 15.17 4.00
CA GLY A 196 17.68 15.01 3.86
C GLY A 196 17.23 14.19 2.65
N ALA A 197 16.04 13.59 2.74
CA ALA A 197 15.48 12.64 1.77
C ALA A 197 14.98 13.24 0.43
N ARG A 198 15.23 14.52 0.15
CA ARG A 198 14.70 15.24 -1.04
C ARG A 198 14.96 14.55 -2.39
N ALA A 199 15.95 13.66 -2.48
CA ALA A 199 16.28 12.96 -3.72
C ALA A 199 15.42 11.72 -3.98
N GLU A 200 14.70 11.19 -2.98
CA GLU A 200 13.93 9.94 -3.12
C GLU A 200 12.60 10.14 -3.88
N GLU A 201 12.07 11.35 -3.90
CA GLU A 201 10.74 11.67 -4.46
C GLU A 201 10.79 12.23 -5.89
N ALA A 202 11.97 12.68 -6.33
CA ALA A 202 12.13 13.18 -7.70
C ALA A 202 12.08 12.05 -8.74
N VAL A 203 11.33 12.25 -9.82
CA VAL A 203 11.34 11.32 -10.94
C VAL A 203 12.73 11.31 -11.58
N PRO A 204 13.43 10.16 -11.60
CA PRO A 204 14.75 10.07 -12.23
C PRO A 204 14.71 10.36 -13.74
N SER A 205 15.87 10.47 -14.39
CA SER A 205 15.93 10.56 -15.85
C SER A 205 15.17 9.39 -16.51
N PRO A 206 14.56 9.58 -17.68
CA PRO A 206 13.69 8.55 -18.28
C PRO A 206 14.32 7.17 -18.41
N ALA A 207 15.61 7.09 -18.71
CA ALA A 207 16.33 5.82 -18.83
C ALA A 207 16.48 5.13 -17.46
N VAL A 208 16.88 5.87 -16.43
CA VAL A 208 17.04 5.36 -15.06
C VAL A 208 15.69 4.96 -14.50
N ASN A 209 14.68 5.81 -14.66
CA ASN A 209 13.32 5.54 -14.20
C ASN A 209 12.75 4.25 -14.82
N SER A 210 12.91 4.06 -16.13
CA SER A 210 12.48 2.84 -16.83
C SER A 210 13.25 1.60 -16.36
N LEU A 211 14.56 1.72 -16.12
CA LEU A 211 15.37 0.60 -15.61
C LEU A 211 14.93 0.18 -14.21
N LEU A 212 14.77 1.13 -13.29
CA LEU A 212 14.32 0.87 -11.92
C LEU A 212 12.92 0.25 -11.90
N GLU A 213 12.00 0.77 -12.72
CA GLU A 213 10.67 0.19 -12.90
C GLU A 213 10.73 -1.27 -13.33
N LYS A 214 11.52 -1.60 -14.36
CA LYS A 214 11.66 -2.97 -14.86
C LYS A 214 12.24 -3.92 -13.82
N ILE A 215 13.27 -3.50 -13.07
CA ILE A 215 13.87 -4.29 -12.00
C ILE A 215 12.82 -4.56 -10.91
N PHE A 216 12.10 -3.53 -10.51
CA PHE A 216 11.07 -3.66 -9.46
C PHE A 216 9.87 -4.50 -9.93
N ALA A 217 9.34 -4.23 -11.11
CA ALA A 217 8.22 -4.96 -11.68
C ALA A 217 8.53 -6.46 -11.94
N ALA A 218 9.79 -6.82 -12.17
CA ALA A 218 10.20 -8.20 -12.36
C ALA A 218 9.94 -9.10 -11.14
N GLU A 219 9.74 -8.50 -9.96
CA GLU A 219 9.39 -9.24 -8.73
C GLU A 219 7.95 -9.78 -8.73
N ALA A 220 7.06 -9.27 -9.58
CA ALA A 220 5.62 -9.49 -9.52
C ALA A 220 5.21 -10.97 -9.41
N SER A 221 5.72 -11.82 -10.31
CA SER A 221 5.38 -13.23 -10.31
C SER A 221 5.92 -13.99 -9.10
N GLN A 222 7.08 -13.59 -8.56
CA GLN A 222 7.63 -14.18 -7.36
C GLN A 222 6.83 -13.74 -6.12
N VAL A 223 6.48 -12.46 -6.00
CA VAL A 223 5.63 -11.94 -4.92
C VAL A 223 4.25 -12.62 -4.92
N ALA A 224 3.65 -12.81 -6.11
CA ALA A 224 2.36 -13.50 -6.23
C ALA A 224 2.43 -14.97 -5.78
N ARG A 225 3.52 -15.69 -6.05
CA ARG A 225 3.67 -17.13 -5.73
C ARG A 225 4.17 -17.38 -4.30
N GLY A 226 5.33 -16.88 -3.94
CA GLY A 226 6.00 -17.19 -2.67
C GLY A 226 6.58 -15.99 -1.96
N GLY A 227 6.93 -14.94 -2.72
CA GLY A 227 7.52 -13.71 -2.22
C GLY A 227 8.99 -13.81 -1.88
N TYR A 228 9.46 -12.83 -1.11
CA TYR A 228 10.84 -12.66 -0.68
C TYR A 228 10.95 -12.63 0.85
N PRO A 229 12.08 -13.07 1.42
CA PRO A 229 12.29 -12.99 2.87
C PRO A 229 12.50 -11.57 3.37
N THR A 230 13.06 -10.67 2.54
CA THR A 230 13.36 -9.28 2.86
C THR A 230 13.14 -8.36 1.65
N GLY A 231 12.94 -7.07 1.90
CA GLY A 231 12.70 -6.02 0.90
C GLY A 231 12.34 -4.72 1.59
N VAL A 232 12.14 -3.65 0.85
CA VAL A 232 11.84 -2.30 1.40
C VAL A 232 10.46 -2.22 2.04
N SER A 233 9.53 -3.05 1.58
CA SER A 233 8.13 -3.08 2.02
C SER A 233 7.66 -4.49 2.30
N LEU A 234 6.61 -4.63 3.13
CA LEU A 234 5.88 -5.88 3.36
C LEU A 234 4.53 -5.84 2.63
N LEU A 235 4.09 -7.01 2.19
CA LEU A 235 2.76 -7.24 1.62
C LEU A 235 2.11 -8.40 2.38
N ALA A 236 0.87 -8.19 2.82
CA ALA A 236 0.05 -9.24 3.41
C ALA A 236 -1.22 -9.46 2.60
N VAL A 237 -1.58 -10.73 2.43
CA VAL A 237 -2.93 -11.15 2.07
C VAL A 237 -3.50 -11.85 3.29
N ALA A 238 -4.66 -11.39 3.75
CA ALA A 238 -5.35 -11.98 4.89
C ALA A 238 -6.82 -12.24 4.58
N SER A 239 -7.44 -13.12 5.35
CA SER A 239 -8.85 -13.44 5.28
C SER A 239 -9.49 -13.36 6.66
N ALA A 240 -10.81 -13.30 6.73
CA ALA A 240 -11.51 -13.41 8.01
C ALA A 240 -11.09 -14.70 8.72
N GLY A 241 -10.71 -14.60 9.98
CA GLY A 241 -10.41 -15.77 10.81
C GLY A 241 -11.60 -16.73 10.81
N ARG A 242 -11.34 -18.04 10.93
CA ARG A 242 -12.44 -18.99 11.13
C ARG A 242 -13.16 -18.62 12.43
N PRO A 243 -14.50 -18.61 12.46
CA PRO A 243 -15.21 -18.54 13.72
C PRO A 243 -14.68 -19.65 14.63
N GLN A 244 -14.26 -19.27 15.84
CA GLN A 244 -13.88 -20.23 16.89
C GLN A 244 -15.11 -20.98 17.36
#